data_b9f41ef975a20f193ce4a89412a99f78
#
_entry.id   b9f41ef975a20f193ce4a89412a99f78
#
_cell.length_a   1.000
_cell.length_b   1.000
_cell.length_c   1.000
_cell.angle_alpha   90.00
_cell.angle_beta   90.00
_cell.angle_gamma   90.00
#
_symmetry.space_group_name_H-M   'P 1'
#
loop_
_entity.id
_entity.type
_entity.pdbx_description
1 polymer ?
#
loop_
_entity_poly.entity_id
_entity_poly.type
_entity_poly.pdbx_seq_one_letter_code
_entity_poly.pdbx_strand_id
1 'polypeptide(L)'
;MKIVVLAGGISTERDVSLSSGRGVYNALKERGHQVILLDVFLGYEGDPGNIFELDRDWVKDVAPVSEVAPDIEKIKASRKKPSNILFGDHVIEICQMADIVFMALHGDCGENGKVQAVFDLFGIKYTGTDSFSSALAMDKSITKQLFLQNGVPTPASHLLTGKDDPYKPEFPCVVKVSGGGSSVGVYIVKNEKEYADAFSSALAMDK
;
A
#
# COMPACT_ATOMS: atom_id res chain seq x y z
N MET A 1 14.36 5.28 -21.10
CA MET A 1 13.54 4.12 -20.64
C MET A 1 12.10 4.55 -20.58
N LYS A 2 11.19 3.64 -20.84
CA LYS A 2 9.74 3.77 -20.56
C LYS A 2 9.48 3.32 -19.12
N ILE A 3 9.03 4.21 -18.27
CA ILE A 3 8.84 3.94 -16.84
C ILE A 3 7.41 4.28 -16.43
N VAL A 4 6.73 3.34 -15.80
CA VAL A 4 5.47 3.62 -15.10
C VAL A 4 5.77 3.85 -13.62
N VAL A 5 5.37 4.99 -13.09
CA VAL A 5 5.29 5.22 -11.64
C VAL A 5 3.88 4.85 -11.22
N LEU A 6 3.74 3.71 -10.55
CA LEU A 6 2.45 3.20 -10.11
C LEU A 6 2.14 3.72 -8.71
N ALA A 7 1.04 4.44 -8.57
CA ALA A 7 0.67 5.12 -7.34
C ALA A 7 -0.85 5.05 -7.07
N GLY A 8 -1.33 5.72 -6.05
CA GLY A 8 -2.75 5.82 -5.71
C GLY A 8 -3.31 4.58 -5.05
N GLY A 9 -4.33 3.97 -5.65
CA GLY A 9 -5.03 2.81 -5.09
C GLY A 9 -6.15 3.19 -4.12
N ILE A 10 -6.57 2.24 -3.27
CA ILE A 10 -7.71 2.36 -2.34
C ILE A 10 -7.31 2.11 -0.89
N SER A 11 -6.04 2.40 -0.53
CA SER A 11 -5.60 2.41 0.86
C SER A 11 -5.84 3.77 1.52
N THR A 12 -5.80 3.83 2.84
CA THR A 12 -5.84 5.09 3.60
C THR A 12 -4.62 5.98 3.33
N GLU A 13 -3.57 5.42 2.73
CA GLU A 13 -2.32 6.11 2.38
C GLU A 13 -2.27 6.54 0.90
N ARG A 14 -3.43 6.56 0.21
CA ARG A 14 -3.55 6.95 -1.20
C ARG A 14 -2.90 8.29 -1.53
N ASP A 15 -3.16 9.33 -0.74
CA ASP A 15 -2.65 10.67 -1.01
C ASP A 15 -1.13 10.75 -0.83
N VAL A 16 -0.60 10.00 0.14
CA VAL A 16 0.85 9.85 0.34
C VAL A 16 1.48 9.14 -0.86
N SER A 17 0.84 8.09 -1.35
CA SER A 17 1.26 7.36 -2.54
C SER A 17 1.32 8.25 -3.78
N LEU A 18 0.28 9.04 -4.04
CA LEU A 18 0.25 9.97 -5.17
C LEU A 18 1.30 11.07 -5.03
N SER A 19 1.52 11.60 -3.83
CA SER A 19 2.55 12.61 -3.56
C SER A 19 3.96 12.05 -3.77
N SER A 20 4.24 10.85 -3.26
CA SER A 20 5.51 10.14 -3.50
C SER A 20 5.72 9.88 -4.99
N GLY A 21 4.67 9.38 -5.65
CA GLY A 21 4.68 9.12 -7.10
C GLY A 21 4.98 10.37 -7.92
N ARG A 22 4.40 11.54 -7.55
CA ARG A 22 4.70 12.82 -8.19
C ARG A 22 6.17 13.19 -8.06
N GLY A 23 6.75 13.04 -6.86
CA GLY A 23 8.17 13.32 -6.64
C GLY A 23 9.07 12.45 -7.52
N VAL A 24 8.79 11.16 -7.57
CA VAL A 24 9.53 10.20 -8.41
C VAL A 24 9.34 10.49 -9.89
N TYR A 25 8.12 10.77 -10.34
CA TYR A 25 7.82 11.14 -11.72
C TYR A 25 8.66 12.34 -12.17
N ASN A 26 8.70 13.42 -11.39
CA ASN A 26 9.47 14.61 -11.72
C ASN A 26 10.97 14.30 -11.83
N ALA A 27 11.53 13.61 -10.84
CA ALA A 27 12.95 13.26 -10.83
C ALA A 27 13.36 12.37 -12.02
N LEU A 28 12.52 11.43 -12.44
CA LEU A 28 12.76 10.58 -13.58
C LEU A 28 12.61 11.35 -14.91
N LYS A 29 11.65 12.27 -15.01
CA LYS A 29 11.49 13.16 -16.17
C LYS A 29 12.71 14.06 -16.36
N GLU A 30 13.23 14.66 -15.28
CA GLU A 30 14.46 15.46 -15.31
C GLU A 30 15.68 14.66 -15.79
N ARG A 31 15.69 13.34 -15.59
CA ARG A 31 16.72 12.43 -16.11
C ARG A 31 16.51 12.00 -17.58
N GLY A 32 15.48 12.53 -18.26
CA GLY A 32 15.21 12.29 -19.68
C GLY A 32 14.50 10.96 -19.96
N HIS A 33 13.83 10.36 -18.98
CA HIS A 33 13.02 9.15 -19.18
C HIS A 33 11.62 9.49 -19.71
N GLN A 34 11.01 8.56 -20.43
CA GLN A 34 9.58 8.59 -20.75
C GLN A 34 8.81 8.03 -19.56
N VAL A 35 8.13 8.90 -18.81
CA VAL A 35 7.53 8.53 -17.52
C VAL A 35 6.04 8.81 -17.52
N ILE A 36 5.29 7.88 -16.96
CA ILE A 36 3.84 8.00 -16.72
C ILE A 36 3.60 7.83 -15.23
N LEU A 37 2.80 8.71 -14.62
CA LEU A 37 2.20 8.45 -13.31
C LEU A 37 0.84 7.80 -13.54
N LEU A 38 0.68 6.58 -13.07
CA LEU A 38 -0.54 5.78 -13.26
C LEU A 38 -1.15 5.41 -11.92
N ASP A 39 -2.43 5.75 -11.75
CA ASP A 39 -3.19 5.30 -10.59
C ASP A 39 -3.58 3.82 -10.77
N VAL A 40 -3.17 2.96 -9.83
CA VAL A 40 -3.44 1.51 -9.91
C VAL A 40 -4.93 1.18 -9.92
N PHE A 41 -5.75 1.98 -9.23
CA PHE A 41 -7.18 1.73 -9.12
C PHE A 41 -7.99 2.42 -10.23
N LEU A 42 -7.71 3.70 -10.51
CA LEU A 42 -8.46 4.42 -11.54
C LEU A 42 -8.05 4.00 -12.96
N GLY A 43 -6.77 3.67 -13.16
CA GLY A 43 -6.27 3.26 -14.47
C GLY A 43 -6.20 4.39 -15.49
N TYR A 44 -6.31 4.03 -16.76
CA TYR A 44 -6.30 4.94 -17.89
C TYR A 44 -7.43 4.60 -18.86
N GLU A 45 -8.28 5.58 -19.16
CA GLU A 45 -9.50 5.38 -19.98
C GLU A 45 -9.26 5.59 -21.48
N GLY A 46 -8.09 6.09 -21.88
CA GLY A 46 -7.74 6.33 -23.28
C GLY A 46 -7.15 5.08 -23.96
N ASP A 47 -6.73 5.24 -25.21
CA ASP A 47 -5.97 4.22 -25.93
C ASP A 47 -4.55 4.11 -25.34
N PRO A 48 -4.14 2.95 -24.81
CA PRO A 48 -2.81 2.78 -24.22
C PRO A 48 -1.67 2.69 -25.27
N GLY A 49 -1.98 2.44 -26.55
CA GLY A 49 -0.99 2.12 -27.57
C GLY A 49 0.18 3.11 -27.68
N ASN A 50 -0.09 4.42 -27.58
CA ASN A 50 0.91 5.48 -27.69
C ASN A 50 1.09 6.26 -26.38
N ILE A 51 0.75 5.68 -25.25
CA ILE A 51 0.66 6.39 -23.98
C ILE A 51 1.99 7.05 -23.55
N PHE A 52 3.15 6.44 -23.84
CA PHE A 52 4.46 6.98 -23.53
C PHE A 52 4.89 8.14 -24.45
N GLU A 53 4.20 8.35 -25.57
CA GLU A 53 4.47 9.39 -26.55
C GLU A 53 3.56 10.61 -26.36
N LEU A 54 2.58 10.51 -25.46
CA LEU A 54 1.66 11.61 -25.18
C LEU A 54 2.39 12.77 -24.48
N ASP A 55 2.24 13.97 -25.05
CA ASP A 55 2.64 15.22 -24.40
C ASP A 55 1.60 15.58 -23.34
N ARG A 56 1.69 14.92 -22.20
CA ARG A 56 0.77 15.07 -21.08
C ARG A 56 1.53 15.26 -19.77
N ASP A 57 1.10 16.23 -18.99
CA ASP A 57 1.49 16.34 -17.58
C ASP A 57 0.66 15.36 -16.74
N TRP A 58 1.29 14.25 -16.37
CA TRP A 58 0.64 13.16 -15.61
C TRP A 58 0.46 13.48 -14.12
N VAL A 59 1.03 14.57 -13.63
CA VAL A 59 0.99 14.94 -12.20
C VAL A 59 0.21 16.22 -11.92
N LYS A 60 -0.32 16.85 -12.96
CA LYS A 60 -1.05 18.12 -12.86
C LYS A 60 -2.22 18.07 -11.87
N ASP A 61 -2.91 16.93 -11.79
CA ASP A 61 -4.10 16.76 -10.95
C ASP A 61 -3.80 16.10 -9.59
N VAL A 62 -2.52 15.86 -9.27
CA VAL A 62 -2.12 15.30 -7.98
C VAL A 62 -2.20 16.38 -6.91
N ALA A 63 -3.20 16.25 -6.03
CA ALA A 63 -3.38 17.13 -4.90
C ALA A 63 -2.27 16.98 -3.83
N PRO A 64 -2.04 18.02 -3.01
CA PRO A 64 -1.24 17.86 -1.79
C PRO A 64 -1.84 16.83 -0.85
N VAL A 65 -1.00 16.23 0.00
CA VAL A 65 -1.47 15.32 1.05
C VAL A 65 -2.38 16.09 2.01
N SER A 66 -3.56 15.53 2.26
CA SER A 66 -4.53 16.07 3.20
C SER A 66 -4.28 15.55 4.62
N GLU A 67 -4.64 16.34 5.64
CA GLU A 67 -4.70 15.88 7.04
C GLU A 67 -5.88 14.91 7.28
N VAL A 68 -6.87 14.93 6.38
CA VAL A 68 -8.04 14.05 6.43
C VAL A 68 -7.79 12.85 5.52
N ALA A 69 -8.05 11.66 6.04
CA ALA A 69 -7.95 10.43 5.25
C ALA A 69 -8.82 10.49 3.98
N PRO A 70 -8.36 9.91 2.86
CA PRO A 70 -9.12 9.92 1.62
C PRO A 70 -10.44 9.15 1.76
N ASP A 71 -11.50 9.69 1.17
CA ASP A 71 -12.80 9.03 1.09
C ASP A 71 -12.76 7.91 0.06
N ILE A 72 -12.45 6.70 0.52
CA ILE A 72 -12.27 5.52 -0.33
C ILE A 72 -13.56 5.15 -1.07
N GLU A 73 -14.72 5.33 -0.47
CA GLU A 73 -16.01 5.03 -1.13
C GLU A 73 -16.29 6.01 -2.27
N LYS A 74 -15.97 7.29 -2.09
CA LYS A 74 -16.04 8.29 -3.17
C LYS A 74 -15.07 7.96 -4.30
N ILE A 75 -13.86 7.51 -3.99
CA ILE A 75 -12.86 7.10 -4.99
C ILE A 75 -13.36 5.88 -5.76
N LYS A 76 -13.91 4.87 -5.08
CA LYS A 76 -14.52 3.71 -5.75
C LYS A 76 -15.67 4.10 -6.66
N ALA A 77 -16.53 5.03 -6.21
CA ALA A 77 -17.66 5.53 -6.98
C ALA A 77 -17.25 6.38 -8.19
N SER A 78 -16.06 6.97 -8.19
CA SER A 78 -15.56 7.78 -9.32
C SER A 78 -15.13 6.94 -10.53
N ARG A 79 -14.98 5.63 -10.36
CA ARG A 79 -14.62 4.72 -11.44
C ARG A 79 -15.83 4.50 -12.37
N LYS A 80 -15.66 4.73 -13.67
CA LYS A 80 -16.76 4.61 -14.65
C LYS A 80 -17.41 3.23 -14.71
N LYS A 81 -16.62 2.19 -14.53
CA LYS A 81 -17.09 0.80 -14.46
C LYS A 81 -16.89 0.28 -13.05
N PRO A 82 -17.93 0.19 -12.21
CA PRO A 82 -17.81 -0.39 -10.89
C PRO A 82 -17.18 -1.78 -10.96
N SER A 83 -16.15 -2.01 -10.16
CA SER A 83 -15.43 -3.28 -10.13
C SER A 83 -14.75 -3.45 -8.78
N ASN A 84 -14.71 -4.69 -8.29
CA ASN A 84 -13.96 -5.08 -7.10
C ASN A 84 -12.48 -5.38 -7.41
N ILE A 85 -12.08 -5.29 -8.70
CA ILE A 85 -10.69 -5.50 -9.12
C ILE A 85 -9.86 -4.25 -8.77
N LEU A 86 -8.71 -4.45 -8.14
CA LEU A 86 -7.79 -3.36 -7.80
C LEU A 86 -7.30 -2.61 -9.05
N PHE A 87 -6.94 -3.36 -10.09
CA PHE A 87 -6.38 -2.78 -11.31
C PHE A 87 -7.45 -2.09 -12.16
N GLY A 88 -7.27 -0.79 -12.40
CA GLY A 88 -8.10 0.00 -13.30
C GLY A 88 -7.91 -0.37 -14.76
N ASP A 89 -8.68 0.28 -15.64
CA ASP A 89 -8.61 0.03 -17.07
C ASP A 89 -7.17 0.22 -17.58
N HIS A 90 -6.66 -0.71 -18.38
CA HIS A 90 -5.35 -0.74 -19.02
C HIS A 90 -4.11 -0.73 -18.09
N VAL A 91 -4.25 -0.83 -16.76
CA VAL A 91 -3.09 -0.76 -15.84
C VAL A 91 -2.07 -1.86 -16.16
N ILE A 92 -2.50 -3.11 -16.26
CA ILE A 92 -1.59 -4.23 -16.52
C ILE A 92 -0.95 -4.09 -17.91
N GLU A 93 -1.74 -3.77 -18.93
CA GLU A 93 -1.27 -3.56 -20.29
C GLU A 93 -0.19 -2.48 -20.38
N ILE A 94 -0.41 -1.32 -19.75
CA ILE A 94 0.53 -0.22 -19.72
C ILE A 94 1.81 -0.61 -18.95
N CYS A 95 1.68 -1.32 -17.83
CA CYS A 95 2.81 -1.82 -17.08
C CYS A 95 3.65 -2.84 -17.88
N GLN A 96 3.04 -3.67 -18.73
CA GLN A 96 3.74 -4.58 -19.63
C GLN A 96 4.51 -3.85 -20.76
N MET A 97 4.04 -2.66 -21.17
CA MET A 97 4.71 -1.83 -22.17
C MET A 97 5.93 -1.07 -21.61
N ALA A 98 6.08 -1.01 -20.29
CA ALA A 98 7.18 -0.32 -19.62
C ALA A 98 8.44 -1.19 -19.55
N ASP A 99 9.62 -0.54 -19.56
CA ASP A 99 10.89 -1.21 -19.26
C ASP A 99 10.93 -1.65 -17.78
N ILE A 100 10.31 -0.84 -16.90
CA ILE A 100 10.20 -1.09 -15.46
C ILE A 100 9.05 -0.28 -14.86
N VAL A 101 8.41 -0.83 -13.82
CA VAL A 101 7.42 -0.15 -13.00
C VAL A 101 8.06 0.29 -11.69
N PHE A 102 8.01 1.58 -11.38
CA PHE A 102 8.38 2.09 -10.06
C PHE A 102 7.16 2.00 -9.14
N MET A 103 7.28 1.18 -8.09
CA MET A 103 6.22 0.97 -7.10
C MET A 103 6.21 2.11 -6.09
N ALA A 104 5.30 3.09 -6.26
CA ALA A 104 5.08 4.18 -5.31
C ALA A 104 3.78 3.98 -4.50
N LEU A 105 3.28 2.75 -4.44
CA LEU A 105 2.12 2.36 -3.64
C LEU A 105 2.48 2.30 -2.16
N HIS A 106 1.52 2.66 -1.31
CA HIS A 106 1.63 2.55 0.15
C HIS A 106 0.42 1.81 0.72
N GLY A 107 0.64 1.12 1.84
CA GLY A 107 -0.38 0.36 2.55
C GLY A 107 -0.75 -0.96 1.90
N ASP A 108 -1.94 -1.45 2.22
CA ASP A 108 -2.37 -2.83 1.94
C ASP A 108 -2.17 -3.26 0.48
N CYS A 109 -2.49 -2.39 -0.48
CA CYS A 109 -2.41 -2.76 -1.90
C CYS A 109 -0.99 -2.87 -2.45
N GLY A 110 0.00 -2.14 -1.89
CA GLY A 110 1.35 -2.04 -2.45
C GLY A 110 2.41 -2.80 -1.66
N GLU A 111 2.15 -3.08 -0.38
CA GLU A 111 3.17 -3.56 0.55
C GLU A 111 2.93 -5.02 1.00
N ASN A 112 1.75 -5.60 0.70
CA ASN A 112 1.38 -6.95 1.13
C ASN A 112 1.73 -8.07 0.12
N GLY A 113 2.46 -7.78 -0.94
CA GLY A 113 2.90 -8.75 -1.94
C GLY A 113 1.89 -9.08 -3.04
N LYS A 114 0.63 -8.64 -2.94
CA LYS A 114 -0.42 -9.01 -3.92
C LYS A 114 -0.18 -8.42 -5.29
N VAL A 115 0.17 -7.14 -5.39
CA VAL A 115 0.50 -6.48 -6.66
C VAL A 115 1.77 -7.08 -7.26
N GLN A 116 2.78 -7.33 -6.43
CA GLN A 116 4.03 -7.97 -6.81
C GLN A 116 3.78 -9.37 -7.40
N ALA A 117 2.94 -10.19 -6.76
CA ALA A 117 2.59 -11.51 -7.27
C ALA A 117 1.92 -11.46 -8.66
N VAL A 118 1.04 -10.50 -8.88
CA VAL A 118 0.44 -10.28 -10.22
C VAL A 118 1.52 -9.88 -11.22
N PHE A 119 2.42 -9.00 -10.86
CA PHE A 119 3.50 -8.55 -11.74
C PHE A 119 4.46 -9.70 -12.08
N ASP A 120 4.80 -10.55 -11.11
CA ASP A 120 5.59 -11.75 -11.32
C ASP A 120 4.94 -12.68 -12.37
N LEU A 121 3.61 -12.91 -12.25
CA LEU A 121 2.85 -13.75 -13.19
C LEU A 121 2.78 -13.16 -14.61
N PHE A 122 2.74 -11.84 -14.74
CA PHE A 122 2.71 -11.14 -16.03
C PHE A 122 4.09 -10.81 -16.59
N GLY A 123 5.17 -11.17 -15.89
CA GLY A 123 6.55 -10.88 -16.29
C GLY A 123 6.89 -9.38 -16.27
N ILE A 124 6.17 -8.58 -15.48
CA ILE A 124 6.36 -7.14 -15.34
C ILE A 124 7.51 -6.90 -14.36
N LYS A 125 8.52 -6.14 -14.79
CA LYS A 125 9.63 -5.73 -13.91
C LYS A 125 9.21 -4.57 -13.03
N TYR A 126 9.51 -4.64 -11.75
CA TYR A 126 9.17 -3.59 -10.79
C TYR A 126 10.29 -3.34 -9.79
N THR A 127 10.24 -2.19 -9.11
CA THR A 127 11.16 -1.85 -8.01
C THR A 127 10.57 -2.32 -6.68
N GLY A 128 11.46 -2.70 -5.76
CA GLY A 128 11.07 -3.11 -4.41
C GLY A 128 11.27 -4.60 -4.18
N THR A 129 10.70 -5.07 -3.10
CA THR A 129 10.81 -6.46 -2.65
C THR A 129 9.80 -7.36 -3.37
N ASP A 130 10.12 -8.65 -3.49
CA ASP A 130 9.24 -9.66 -4.11
C ASP A 130 7.95 -9.91 -3.31
N SER A 131 7.02 -10.65 -3.92
CA SER A 131 5.70 -10.91 -3.35
C SER A 131 5.75 -11.67 -2.02
N PHE A 132 6.65 -12.65 -1.89
CA PHE A 132 6.75 -13.47 -0.70
C PHE A 132 7.33 -12.69 0.49
N SER A 133 8.44 -11.99 0.27
CA SER A 133 9.08 -11.15 1.30
C SER A 133 8.18 -10.01 1.75
N SER A 134 7.44 -9.39 0.82
CA SER A 134 6.44 -8.35 1.14
C SER A 134 5.32 -8.90 2.03
N ALA A 135 4.77 -10.07 1.69
CA ALA A 135 3.71 -10.69 2.48
C ALA A 135 4.17 -11.05 3.89
N LEU A 136 5.38 -11.60 4.05
CA LEU A 136 5.96 -11.90 5.36
C LEU A 136 6.19 -10.64 6.20
N ALA A 137 6.75 -9.59 5.58
CA ALA A 137 7.05 -8.34 6.27
C ALA A 137 5.78 -7.59 6.71
N MET A 138 4.67 -7.73 5.97
CA MET A 138 3.41 -7.10 6.31
C MET A 138 2.77 -7.71 7.55
N ASP A 139 2.93 -9.01 7.78
CA ASP A 139 2.43 -9.69 8.98
C ASP A 139 3.40 -9.50 10.16
N LYS A 140 2.98 -8.67 11.12
CA LYS A 140 3.82 -8.35 12.30
C LYS A 140 4.09 -9.56 13.20
N SER A 141 3.17 -10.51 13.24
CA SER A 141 3.34 -11.74 14.03
C SER A 141 4.42 -12.63 13.43
N ILE A 142 4.35 -12.89 12.13
CA ILE A 142 5.34 -13.67 11.39
C ILE A 142 6.70 -12.95 11.42
N THR A 143 6.74 -11.65 11.15
CA THR A 143 7.97 -10.85 11.18
C THR A 143 8.67 -10.96 12.54
N LYS A 144 7.93 -10.86 13.64
CA LYS A 144 8.50 -10.98 14.99
C LYS A 144 9.04 -12.38 15.28
N GLN A 145 8.36 -13.43 14.82
CA GLN A 145 8.85 -14.80 14.95
C GLN A 145 10.18 -14.99 14.19
N LEU A 146 10.27 -14.46 12.97
CA LEU A 146 11.50 -14.49 12.18
C LEU A 146 12.62 -13.69 12.86
N PHE A 147 12.33 -12.54 13.45
CA PHE A 147 13.32 -11.75 14.20
C PHE A 147 13.85 -12.54 15.40
N LEU A 148 12.98 -13.14 16.20
CA LEU A 148 13.38 -13.93 17.35
C LEU A 148 14.22 -15.15 16.95
N GLN A 149 13.81 -15.86 15.89
CA GLN A 149 14.53 -17.01 15.39
C GLN A 149 15.93 -16.67 14.89
N ASN A 150 16.13 -15.47 14.35
CA ASN A 150 17.41 -15.02 13.81
C ASN A 150 18.20 -14.13 14.78
N GLY A 151 17.80 -14.02 16.05
CA GLY A 151 18.50 -13.23 17.05
C GLY A 151 18.41 -11.72 16.85
N VAL A 152 17.44 -11.23 16.06
CA VAL A 152 17.20 -9.80 15.86
C VAL A 152 16.41 -9.25 17.06
N PRO A 153 16.92 -8.27 17.80
CA PRO A 153 16.22 -7.69 18.93
C PRO A 153 14.86 -7.11 18.53
N THR A 154 13.82 -7.53 19.23
CA THR A 154 12.46 -7.02 19.04
C THR A 154 11.74 -6.97 20.39
N PRO A 155 10.86 -5.99 20.66
CA PRO A 155 10.06 -5.96 21.87
C PRO A 155 9.22 -7.23 22.04
N ALA A 156 9.02 -7.69 23.28
CA ALA A 156 8.11 -8.79 23.56
C ALA A 156 6.71 -8.52 23.00
N SER A 157 6.03 -9.55 22.54
CA SER A 157 4.69 -9.43 21.96
C SER A 157 3.89 -10.71 22.14
N HIS A 158 2.58 -10.56 22.15
CA HIS A 158 1.62 -11.64 22.13
C HIS A 158 0.62 -11.39 20.99
N LEU A 159 0.34 -12.44 20.20
CA LEU A 159 -0.70 -12.39 19.18
C LEU A 159 -2.02 -12.80 19.82
N LEU A 160 -2.93 -11.86 19.91
CA LEU A 160 -4.29 -12.13 20.39
C LEU A 160 -5.10 -12.82 19.28
N THR A 161 -5.66 -13.97 19.59
CA THR A 161 -6.39 -14.81 18.61
C THR A 161 -7.91 -14.65 18.68
N GLY A 162 -8.41 -13.84 19.60
CA GLY A 162 -9.84 -13.57 19.77
C GLY A 162 -10.14 -12.88 21.08
N LYS A 163 -11.43 -12.62 21.31
CA LYS A 163 -11.91 -11.90 22.50
C LYS A 163 -11.68 -12.67 23.81
N ASP A 164 -11.59 -13.97 23.72
CA ASP A 164 -11.44 -14.86 24.90
C ASP A 164 -9.96 -15.22 25.16
N ASP A 165 -9.02 -14.53 24.51
CA ASP A 165 -7.59 -14.73 24.75
C ASP A 165 -7.26 -14.39 26.22
N PRO A 166 -6.68 -15.33 27.00
CA PRO A 166 -6.44 -15.13 28.42
C PRO A 166 -5.24 -14.22 28.73
N TYR A 167 -4.56 -13.70 27.71
CA TYR A 167 -3.38 -12.88 27.89
C TYR A 167 -3.70 -11.58 28.63
N LYS A 168 -2.89 -11.28 29.65
CA LYS A 168 -2.93 -10.03 30.40
C LYS A 168 -1.65 -9.25 30.16
N PRO A 169 -1.71 -8.09 29.47
CA PRO A 169 -0.53 -7.30 29.21
C PRO A 169 -0.02 -6.60 30.46
N GLU A 170 1.27 -6.33 30.49
CA GLU A 170 1.86 -5.33 31.39
C GLU A 170 1.68 -3.93 30.79
N PHE A 171 1.44 -2.91 31.60
CA PHE A 171 1.25 -1.54 31.17
C PHE A 171 2.50 -0.67 31.48
N PRO A 172 2.85 0.32 30.61
CA PRO A 172 2.20 0.62 29.33
C PRO A 172 2.54 -0.40 28.22
N CYS A 173 1.58 -0.65 27.33
CA CYS A 173 1.83 -1.50 26.15
C CYS A 173 1.22 -0.88 24.88
N VAL A 174 1.48 -1.52 23.73
CA VAL A 174 0.92 -1.11 22.44
C VAL A 174 0.04 -2.22 21.89
N VAL A 175 -1.22 -1.87 21.61
CA VAL A 175 -2.16 -2.73 20.87
C VAL A 175 -2.16 -2.28 19.41
N LYS A 176 -2.07 -3.22 18.47
CA LYS A 176 -2.10 -2.93 17.03
C LYS A 176 -2.61 -4.10 16.21
N VAL A 177 -3.19 -3.82 15.04
CA VAL A 177 -3.56 -4.85 14.07
C VAL A 177 -2.33 -5.57 13.52
N SER A 178 -2.43 -6.88 13.25
CA SER A 178 -1.30 -7.67 12.75
C SER A 178 -0.92 -7.29 11.32
N GLY A 179 -1.90 -7.21 10.41
CA GLY A 179 -1.69 -6.96 8.99
C GLY A 179 -1.83 -5.51 8.53
N GLY A 180 -1.98 -4.55 9.44
CA GLY A 180 -2.15 -3.14 9.09
C GLY A 180 -0.82 -2.40 8.87
N GLY A 181 -0.88 -1.28 8.14
CA GLY A 181 0.22 -0.34 7.95
C GLY A 181 -0.03 1.01 8.64
N SER A 182 0.97 1.90 8.62
CA SER A 182 0.90 3.24 9.21
C SER A 182 0.63 3.25 10.72
N SER A 183 0.09 4.35 11.23
CA SER A 183 -0.36 4.50 12.63
C SER A 183 -1.85 4.16 12.85
N VAL A 184 -2.57 3.82 11.80
CA VAL A 184 -3.98 3.45 11.88
C VAL A 184 -4.10 2.09 12.58
N GLY A 185 -4.94 2.02 13.61
CA GLY A 185 -5.09 0.80 14.43
C GLY A 185 -3.92 0.54 15.38
N VAL A 186 -3.10 1.56 15.72
CA VAL A 186 -2.03 1.50 16.72
C VAL A 186 -2.43 2.33 17.93
N TYR A 187 -2.47 1.70 19.10
CA TYR A 187 -2.91 2.31 20.35
C TYR A 187 -1.85 2.13 21.45
N ILE A 188 -1.43 3.22 22.05
CA ILE A 188 -0.61 3.19 23.27
C ILE A 188 -1.58 3.16 24.45
N VAL A 189 -1.53 2.10 25.23
CA VAL A 189 -2.46 1.87 26.36
C VAL A 189 -1.72 1.81 27.68
N LYS A 190 -2.30 2.40 28.72
CA LYS A 190 -1.67 2.58 30.02
C LYS A 190 -2.39 1.84 31.15
N ASN A 191 -3.57 1.29 30.88
CA ASN A 191 -4.38 0.61 31.87
C ASN A 191 -5.38 -0.35 31.21
N GLU A 192 -6.05 -1.19 32.02
CA GLU A 192 -7.00 -2.21 31.54
C GLU A 192 -8.18 -1.63 30.75
N LYS A 193 -8.69 -0.46 31.11
CA LYS A 193 -9.81 0.16 30.40
C LYS A 193 -9.40 0.58 29.00
N GLU A 194 -8.27 1.30 28.87
CA GLU A 194 -7.73 1.69 27.57
C GLU A 194 -7.39 0.47 26.71
N TYR A 195 -6.92 -0.63 27.35
CA TYR A 195 -6.63 -1.88 26.67
C TYR A 195 -7.89 -2.51 26.06
N ALA A 196 -8.99 -2.58 26.82
CA ALA A 196 -10.27 -3.16 26.33
C ALA A 196 -10.83 -2.36 25.14
N ASP A 197 -10.78 -1.02 25.22
CA ASP A 197 -11.23 -0.13 24.15
C ASP A 197 -10.35 -0.28 22.89
N ALA A 198 -9.04 -0.29 23.06
CA ALA A 198 -8.07 -0.45 21.98
C ALA A 198 -8.18 -1.83 21.30
N PHE A 199 -8.35 -2.89 22.11
CA PHE A 199 -8.51 -4.24 21.59
C PHE A 199 -9.78 -4.37 20.75
N SER A 200 -10.90 -3.85 21.25
CA SER A 200 -12.17 -3.87 20.50
C SER A 200 -12.05 -3.11 19.16
N SER A 201 -11.36 -1.98 19.17
CA SER A 201 -11.12 -1.18 17.97
C SER A 201 -10.20 -1.89 16.97
N ALA A 202 -9.08 -2.47 17.45
CA ALA A 202 -8.16 -3.21 16.60
C ALA A 202 -8.82 -4.46 15.98
N LEU A 203 -9.60 -5.21 16.78
CA LEU A 203 -10.32 -6.39 16.30
C LEU A 203 -11.36 -6.06 15.22
N ALA A 204 -11.99 -4.88 15.29
CA ALA A 204 -12.92 -4.43 14.25
C ALA A 204 -12.23 -4.07 12.93
N MET A 205 -10.94 -3.78 12.96
CA MET A 205 -10.11 -3.44 11.80
C MET A 205 -9.39 -4.65 11.21
N ASP A 206 -9.13 -5.67 12.02
CA ASP A 206 -8.45 -6.90 11.59
C ASP A 206 -9.42 -7.76 10.77
N LYS A 207 -9.05 -8.15 9.56
CA LYS A 207 -9.91 -8.88 8.60
C LYS A 207 -9.35 -10.26 8.31
#